data_7ace1d0504d5d38d8000a39cd87ace06
#
_entry.id   7ace1d0504d5d38d8000a39cd87ace06
#
_cell.length_a   1.000
_cell.length_b   1.000
_cell.length_c   1.000
_cell.angle_alpha   90.00
_cell.angle_beta   90.00
_cell.angle_gamma   90.00
#
_symmetry.space_group_name_H-M   'P 1'
#
loop_
_entity.id
_entity.type
_entity.pdbx_description
1 polymer ?
#
loop_
_entity_poly.entity_id
_entity_poly.type
_entity_poly.pdbx_seq_one_letter_code
_entity_poly.pdbx_strand_id
1 'polypeptide(L)'
;MTTKYLLTSEVATYCGSFPDVSEQQIAEAEMLIDSFCGGSLVEKTTTDNVKLNRKNRGKLTQNMVTSIESVSGLYKTPVGFTTTVIDNSNISFTPEGVVEFFNFTPTLSIYSFTGQQLYSLSISYKNGLPTIPAELKRITAMVAQNIYQSGDYSGAKSKSGIDFNVAMFDDSFLPSDIRMSLQKYKRV
;
A
#
# COMPACT_ATOMS: atom_id res chain seq x y z
N MET A 1 -3.31 -4.84 19.99
CA MET A 1 -3.09 -4.36 18.59
C MET A 1 -3.86 -5.29 17.68
N THR A 2 -4.51 -4.79 16.65
CA THR A 2 -5.25 -5.65 15.71
C THR A 2 -4.32 -5.98 14.55
N THR A 3 -4.04 -7.27 14.35
CA THR A 3 -3.25 -7.74 13.20
C THR A 3 -4.00 -7.51 11.89
N LYS A 4 -3.30 -7.15 10.81
CA LYS A 4 -3.88 -6.73 9.53
C LYS A 4 -3.82 -7.84 8.48
N TYR A 5 -2.72 -8.61 8.46
CA TYR A 5 -2.44 -9.58 7.40
C TYR A 5 -2.70 -11.01 7.84
N LEU A 6 -2.44 -11.31 9.13
CA LEU A 6 -2.50 -12.67 9.66
C LEU A 6 -3.08 -12.67 11.08
N LEU A 7 -4.01 -13.56 11.35
CA LEU A 7 -4.51 -13.82 12.70
C LEU A 7 -3.58 -14.82 13.41
N THR A 8 -3.45 -14.69 14.73
CA THR A 8 -2.64 -15.60 15.56
C THR A 8 -3.09 -17.07 15.37
N SER A 9 -4.39 -17.31 15.23
CA SER A 9 -4.97 -18.62 14.98
C SER A 9 -4.59 -19.21 13.61
N GLU A 10 -4.15 -18.39 12.63
CA GLU A 10 -3.76 -18.84 11.29
C GLU A 10 -2.27 -19.17 11.20
N VAL A 11 -1.43 -18.77 12.17
CA VAL A 11 0.03 -18.95 12.13
C VAL A 11 0.39 -20.44 11.94
N ALA A 12 -0.24 -21.32 12.69
CA ALA A 12 0.00 -22.77 12.62
C ALA A 12 -0.29 -23.35 11.23
N THR A 13 -1.22 -22.77 10.48
CA THR A 13 -1.57 -23.19 9.12
C THR A 13 -0.42 -22.95 8.13
N TYR A 14 0.38 -21.90 8.35
CA TYR A 14 1.42 -21.46 7.41
C TYR A 14 2.83 -21.87 7.83
N CYS A 15 3.10 -22.05 9.13
CA CYS A 15 4.43 -22.35 9.67
C CYS A 15 4.49 -23.66 10.47
N GLY A 16 3.43 -24.50 10.45
CA GLY A 16 3.39 -25.73 11.23
C GLY A 16 3.23 -25.47 12.72
N SER A 17 3.57 -26.49 13.54
CA SER A 17 3.35 -26.45 15.00
C SER A 17 4.38 -25.55 15.73
N PHE A 18 4.36 -24.26 15.47
CA PHE A 18 5.02 -23.27 16.32
C PHE A 18 3.95 -22.51 17.10
N PRO A 19 3.63 -22.96 18.32
CA PRO A 19 2.45 -22.49 19.04
C PRO A 19 2.58 -21.10 19.67
N ASP A 20 3.77 -20.50 19.70
CA ASP A 20 4.06 -19.40 20.63
C ASP A 20 4.29 -18.02 19.99
N VAL A 21 3.97 -17.86 18.70
CA VAL A 21 4.06 -16.54 18.07
C VAL A 21 2.94 -15.66 18.60
N SER A 22 3.31 -14.58 19.30
CA SER A 22 2.38 -13.63 19.90
C SER A 22 1.81 -12.64 18.86
N GLU A 23 0.67 -12.05 19.18
CA GLU A 23 0.09 -10.94 18.39
C GLU A 23 1.08 -9.78 18.17
N GLN A 24 1.93 -9.51 19.15
CA GLN A 24 2.95 -8.47 19.06
C GLN A 24 3.98 -8.79 17.97
N GLN A 25 4.47 -10.03 17.91
CA GLN A 25 5.44 -10.46 16.89
C GLN A 25 4.85 -10.44 15.49
N ILE A 26 3.56 -10.78 15.35
CA ILE A 26 2.84 -10.63 14.08
C ILE A 26 2.76 -9.17 13.68
N ALA A 27 2.41 -8.28 14.62
CA ALA A 27 2.34 -6.85 14.34
C ALA A 27 3.70 -6.25 13.95
N GLU A 28 4.79 -6.70 14.58
CA GLU A 28 6.16 -6.32 14.21
C GLU A 28 6.53 -6.82 12.81
N ALA A 29 6.16 -8.05 12.46
CA ALA A 29 6.36 -8.60 11.12
C ALA A 29 5.60 -7.79 10.06
N GLU A 30 4.35 -7.42 10.34
CA GLU A 30 3.55 -6.56 9.46
C GLU A 30 4.17 -5.18 9.26
N MET A 31 4.71 -4.58 10.32
CA MET A 31 5.42 -3.30 10.23
C MET A 31 6.67 -3.39 9.35
N LEU A 32 7.43 -4.48 9.45
CA LEU A 32 8.61 -4.69 8.61
C LEU A 32 8.22 -4.87 7.14
N ILE A 33 7.16 -5.63 6.86
CA ILE A 33 6.63 -5.83 5.52
C ILE A 33 6.12 -4.50 4.95
N ASP A 34 5.34 -3.74 5.72
CA ASP A 34 4.85 -2.41 5.34
C ASP A 34 6.00 -1.46 5.03
N SER A 35 7.04 -1.44 5.87
CA SER A 35 8.24 -0.63 5.66
C SER A 35 8.95 -1.00 4.37
N PHE A 36 9.13 -2.29 4.10
CA PHE A 36 9.76 -2.78 2.87
C PHE A 36 8.95 -2.45 1.62
N CYS A 37 7.62 -2.58 1.70
CA CYS A 37 6.71 -2.32 0.59
C CYS A 37 6.40 -0.84 0.37
N GLY A 38 6.83 0.05 1.27
CA GLY A 38 6.57 1.50 1.20
C GLY A 38 5.19 1.91 1.70
N GLY A 39 4.56 1.09 2.53
CA GLY A 39 3.28 1.36 3.21
C GLY A 39 2.36 0.17 3.34
N SER A 40 1.28 0.34 4.09
CA SER A 40 0.32 -0.74 4.34
C SER A 40 -0.31 -1.28 3.05
N LEU A 41 -0.32 -2.60 2.91
CA LEU A 41 -0.88 -3.29 1.75
C LEU A 41 -2.40 -3.54 1.87
N VAL A 42 -2.99 -3.32 3.05
CA VAL A 42 -4.45 -3.44 3.23
C VAL A 42 -5.17 -2.35 2.46
N GLU A 43 -6.30 -2.70 1.87
CA GLU A 43 -7.15 -1.74 1.17
C GLU A 43 -7.58 -0.61 2.12
N LYS A 44 -7.42 0.62 1.65
CA LYS A 44 -7.89 1.82 2.35
C LYS A 44 -8.37 2.86 1.35
N THR A 45 -9.27 3.73 1.78
CA THR A 45 -9.67 4.89 1.01
C THR A 45 -8.71 6.05 1.27
N THR A 46 -8.23 6.67 0.20
CA THR A 46 -7.32 7.83 0.22
C THR A 46 -7.92 8.92 -0.66
N THR A 47 -7.73 10.18 -0.29
CA THR A 47 -8.15 11.33 -1.09
C THR A 47 -6.94 12.18 -1.44
N ASP A 48 -6.74 12.42 -2.74
CA ASP A 48 -5.65 13.22 -3.27
C ASP A 48 -6.15 14.43 -4.04
N ASN A 49 -5.39 15.51 -3.95
CA ASN A 49 -5.58 16.68 -4.81
C ASN A 49 -4.60 16.62 -5.98
N VAL A 50 -5.14 16.36 -7.16
CA VAL A 50 -4.38 16.10 -8.37
C VAL A 50 -4.48 17.28 -9.33
N LYS A 51 -3.34 17.72 -9.88
CA LYS A 51 -3.30 18.63 -11.01
C LYS A 51 -3.10 17.86 -12.29
N LEU A 52 -3.96 18.12 -13.28
CA LEU A 52 -3.83 17.49 -14.58
C LEU A 52 -2.77 18.19 -15.43
N ASN A 53 -2.04 17.40 -16.20
CA ASN A 53 -1.16 17.90 -17.25
C ASN A 53 -1.95 18.25 -18.51
N ARG A 54 -1.25 18.76 -19.55
CA ARG A 54 -1.86 19.13 -20.85
C ARG A 54 -2.52 17.96 -21.60
N LYS A 55 -2.24 16.72 -21.22
CA LYS A 55 -2.85 15.50 -21.79
C LYS A 55 -3.99 14.95 -20.92
N ASN A 56 -4.52 15.75 -20.00
CA ASN A 56 -5.56 15.35 -19.05
C ASN A 56 -5.17 14.18 -18.14
N ARG A 57 -3.87 14.00 -17.88
CA ARG A 57 -3.35 12.96 -17.01
C ARG A 57 -2.84 13.57 -15.71
N GLY A 58 -3.11 12.86 -14.63
CA GLY A 58 -2.59 13.16 -13.30
C GLY A 58 -1.99 11.90 -12.66
N LYS A 59 -1.28 12.07 -11.58
CA LYS A 59 -0.74 10.97 -10.78
C LYS A 59 -1.25 11.08 -9.36
N LEU A 60 -1.78 9.99 -8.84
CA LEU A 60 -2.17 9.81 -7.44
C LEU A 60 -0.90 9.58 -6.60
N THR A 61 -0.97 9.90 -5.32
CA THR A 61 0.17 9.71 -4.40
C THR A 61 0.39 8.23 -4.06
N GLN A 62 -0.66 7.41 -4.19
CA GLN A 62 -0.60 5.98 -3.91
C GLN A 62 -0.74 5.19 -5.21
N ASN A 63 -0.03 4.07 -5.28
CA ASN A 63 -0.24 3.03 -6.29
C ASN A 63 -1.09 1.88 -5.72
N MET A 64 -1.26 0.78 -6.46
CA MET A 64 -2.19 -0.31 -6.16
C MET A 64 -3.64 0.19 -6.09
N VAL A 65 -4.00 1.11 -6.99
CA VAL A 65 -5.37 1.65 -7.07
C VAL A 65 -6.31 0.55 -7.56
N THR A 66 -7.38 0.31 -6.79
CA THR A 66 -8.39 -0.72 -7.09
C THR A 66 -9.68 -0.13 -7.63
N SER A 67 -10.08 1.05 -7.14
CA SER A 67 -11.28 1.74 -7.61
C SER A 67 -11.22 3.24 -7.34
N ILE A 68 -11.93 4.01 -8.15
CA ILE A 68 -12.22 5.43 -7.89
C ILE A 68 -13.60 5.51 -7.23
N GLU A 69 -13.66 6.11 -6.05
CA GLU A 69 -14.90 6.27 -5.27
C GLU A 69 -15.67 7.53 -5.69
N SER A 70 -14.96 8.66 -5.73
CA SER A 70 -15.56 9.93 -6.13
C SER A 70 -14.51 10.91 -6.65
N VAL A 71 -14.96 11.79 -7.53
CA VAL A 71 -14.14 12.86 -8.07
C VAL A 71 -14.88 14.18 -8.01
N SER A 72 -14.17 15.21 -7.59
CA SER A 72 -14.66 16.58 -7.63
C SER A 72 -13.62 17.52 -8.22
N GLY A 73 -14.09 18.43 -9.08
CA GLY A 73 -13.28 19.50 -9.65
C GLY A 73 -13.36 20.75 -8.79
N LEU A 74 -12.22 21.31 -8.42
CA LEU A 74 -12.12 22.63 -7.83
C LEU A 74 -11.90 23.66 -8.95
N TYR A 75 -12.86 24.51 -9.16
CA TYR A 75 -12.84 25.55 -10.19
C TYR A 75 -12.58 26.91 -9.57
N LYS A 76 -11.66 27.66 -10.17
CA LYS A 76 -11.47 29.07 -9.86
C LYS A 76 -12.50 29.88 -10.64
N THR A 77 -13.25 30.71 -9.94
CA THR A 77 -14.22 31.66 -10.49
C THR A 77 -13.80 33.09 -10.19
N PRO A 78 -14.38 34.13 -10.83
CA PRO A 78 -14.09 35.51 -10.51
C PRO A 78 -14.35 35.91 -9.06
N VAL A 79 -15.25 35.18 -8.37
CA VAL A 79 -15.67 35.46 -6.99
C VAL A 79 -15.09 34.47 -5.97
N GLY A 80 -14.23 33.52 -6.38
CA GLY A 80 -13.62 32.53 -5.48
C GLY A 80 -13.47 31.15 -6.09
N PHE A 81 -13.66 30.12 -5.29
CA PHE A 81 -13.57 28.72 -5.73
C PHE A 81 -14.92 28.03 -5.60
N THR A 82 -15.22 27.17 -6.57
CA THR A 82 -16.44 26.34 -6.59
C THR A 82 -16.04 24.88 -6.81
N THR A 83 -16.68 23.97 -6.07
CA THR A 83 -16.48 22.53 -6.24
C THR A 83 -17.65 21.92 -7.00
N THR A 84 -17.35 21.09 -7.99
CA THR A 84 -18.35 20.37 -8.80
C THR A 84 -18.00 18.89 -8.81
N VAL A 85 -19.00 18.04 -8.58
CA VAL A 85 -18.84 16.57 -8.70
C VAL A 85 -18.68 16.20 -10.17
N ILE A 86 -17.73 15.33 -10.47
CA ILE A 86 -17.45 14.80 -11.80
C ILE A 86 -17.86 13.33 -11.84
N ASP A 87 -18.53 12.92 -12.90
CA ASP A 87 -18.94 11.53 -13.08
C ASP A 87 -17.69 10.63 -13.27
N ASN A 88 -17.62 9.56 -12.48
CA ASN A 88 -16.53 8.60 -12.50
C ASN A 88 -16.40 7.87 -13.86
N SER A 89 -17.47 7.81 -14.67
CA SER A 89 -17.44 7.23 -16.02
C SER A 89 -16.49 7.96 -17.00
N ASN A 90 -16.12 9.19 -16.68
CA ASN A 90 -15.21 10.00 -17.48
C ASN A 90 -13.74 9.83 -17.09
N ILE A 91 -13.44 8.86 -16.21
CA ILE A 91 -12.10 8.66 -15.67
C ILE A 91 -11.67 7.22 -15.88
N SER A 92 -10.48 7.03 -16.40
CA SER A 92 -9.76 5.77 -16.29
C SER A 92 -8.60 5.92 -15.32
N PHE A 93 -8.19 4.81 -14.76
CA PHE A 93 -7.02 4.75 -13.89
C PHE A 93 -6.21 3.49 -14.16
N THR A 94 -4.94 3.55 -13.80
CA THR A 94 -4.07 2.37 -13.79
C THR A 94 -3.72 1.98 -12.34
N PRO A 95 -3.36 0.71 -12.08
CA PRO A 95 -2.93 0.28 -10.75
C PRO A 95 -1.76 1.09 -10.19
N GLU A 96 -0.92 1.66 -11.07
CA GLU A 96 0.22 2.51 -10.71
C GLU A 96 -0.20 3.92 -10.28
N GLY A 97 -1.51 4.20 -10.26
CA GLY A 97 -2.06 5.47 -9.81
C GLY A 97 -2.04 6.59 -10.86
N VAL A 98 -1.89 6.25 -12.15
CA VAL A 98 -2.10 7.22 -13.22
C VAL A 98 -3.58 7.32 -13.50
N VAL A 99 -4.13 8.52 -13.48
CA VAL A 99 -5.51 8.83 -13.85
C VAL A 99 -5.55 9.61 -15.15
N GLU A 100 -6.49 9.25 -16.03
CA GLU A 100 -6.71 9.92 -17.30
C GLU A 100 -8.20 10.26 -17.45
N PHE A 101 -8.49 11.47 -17.85
CA PHE A 101 -9.85 11.96 -18.06
C PHE A 101 -10.21 11.89 -19.53
N PHE A 102 -11.29 11.14 -19.83
CA PHE A 102 -11.91 11.10 -21.16
C PHE A 102 -13.08 12.10 -21.21
N ASN A 103 -13.35 12.63 -22.38
CA ASN A 103 -14.44 13.59 -22.63
C ASN A 103 -14.42 14.81 -21.70
N PHE A 104 -13.44 14.92 -20.85
CA PHE A 104 -13.13 16.14 -20.21
C PHE A 104 -12.47 17.00 -21.29
N THR A 105 -13.31 17.74 -22.04
CA THR A 105 -12.79 18.96 -22.58
C THR A 105 -12.37 19.75 -21.36
N PRO A 106 -11.05 19.81 -21.02
CA PRO A 106 -10.61 20.91 -20.24
C PRO A 106 -11.13 22.06 -21.08
N THR A 107 -12.05 22.80 -20.57
CA THR A 107 -12.29 24.10 -21.11
C THR A 107 -10.99 24.86 -20.82
N LEU A 108 -9.96 24.42 -21.55
CA LEU A 108 -8.79 25.18 -21.93
C LEU A 108 -9.20 26.32 -22.87
N SER A 109 -10.49 26.60 -22.95
CA SER A 109 -10.80 27.95 -23.20
C SER A 109 -10.33 28.64 -21.93
N ILE A 110 -9.13 29.17 -22.04
CA ILE A 110 -8.57 30.24 -21.25
C ILE A 110 -9.66 31.26 -20.90
N TYR A 111 -10.79 31.16 -21.54
CA TYR A 111 -12.03 31.85 -21.34
C TYR A 111 -13.21 30.93 -21.68
N SER A 112 -13.60 30.00 -20.73
CA SER A 112 -14.99 29.59 -20.79
C SER A 112 -15.82 30.86 -20.64
N PHE A 113 -16.93 30.98 -21.36
CA PHE A 113 -17.90 32.09 -21.25
C PHE A 113 -18.34 32.34 -19.80
N THR A 114 -18.11 31.38 -18.90
CA THR A 114 -18.40 31.43 -17.46
C THR A 114 -17.22 31.89 -16.61
N GLY A 115 -16.02 32.10 -17.17
CA GLY A 115 -14.82 32.47 -16.41
C GLY A 115 -14.33 31.46 -15.38
N GLN A 116 -14.77 30.20 -15.50
CA GLN A 116 -14.37 29.12 -14.61
C GLN A 116 -13.14 28.40 -15.17
N GLN A 117 -12.13 28.25 -14.34
CA GLN A 117 -10.91 27.48 -14.66
C GLN A 117 -10.74 26.33 -13.68
N LEU A 118 -10.58 25.09 -14.18
CA LEU A 118 -10.23 23.96 -13.32
C LEU A 118 -8.86 24.22 -12.69
N TYR A 119 -8.83 24.22 -11.37
CA TYR A 119 -7.61 24.43 -10.58
C TYR A 119 -6.97 23.12 -10.16
N SER A 120 -7.78 22.21 -9.61
CA SER A 120 -7.34 20.88 -9.19
C SER A 120 -8.52 19.91 -9.13
N LEU A 121 -8.21 18.62 -9.10
CA LEU A 121 -9.17 17.56 -8.87
C LEU A 121 -8.92 16.96 -7.49
N SER A 122 -9.98 16.81 -6.72
CA SER A 122 -9.98 15.99 -5.52
C SER A 122 -10.54 14.62 -5.88
N ILE A 123 -9.71 13.58 -5.76
CA ILE A 123 -10.04 12.21 -6.15
C ILE A 123 -9.97 11.34 -4.90
N SER A 124 -11.11 10.75 -4.53
CA SER A 124 -11.18 9.73 -3.49
C SER A 124 -11.16 8.35 -4.15
N TYR A 125 -10.25 7.50 -3.72
CA TYR A 125 -10.01 6.20 -4.34
C TYR A 125 -9.59 5.15 -3.31
N LYS A 126 -9.84 3.88 -3.63
CA LYS A 126 -9.32 2.74 -2.86
C LYS A 126 -7.97 2.32 -3.39
N ASN A 127 -7.05 2.04 -2.49
CA ASN A 127 -5.73 1.53 -2.79
C ASN A 127 -5.30 0.46 -1.81
N GLY A 128 -4.57 -0.54 -2.28
CA GLY A 128 -4.14 -1.71 -1.53
C GLY A 128 -4.83 -2.99 -1.99
N LEU A 129 -4.66 -4.06 -1.23
CA LEU A 129 -5.22 -5.37 -1.53
C LEU A 129 -6.59 -5.53 -0.86
N PRO A 130 -7.66 -5.78 -1.61
CA PRO A 130 -9.00 -5.99 -1.05
C PRO A 130 -9.08 -7.27 -0.21
N THR A 131 -8.25 -8.24 -0.54
CA THR A 131 -8.07 -9.50 0.21
C THR A 131 -6.59 -9.78 0.34
N ILE A 132 -6.16 -10.19 1.53
CA ILE A 132 -4.76 -10.55 1.76
C ILE A 132 -4.48 -11.93 1.15
N PRO A 133 -3.58 -12.03 0.15
CA PRO A 133 -3.23 -13.30 -0.47
C PRO A 133 -2.61 -14.28 0.53
N ALA A 134 -2.85 -15.58 0.33
CA ALA A 134 -2.27 -16.64 1.17
C ALA A 134 -0.73 -16.59 1.21
N GLU A 135 -0.10 -16.18 0.11
CA GLU A 135 1.35 -15.97 0.05
C GLU A 135 1.82 -14.87 1.02
N LEU A 136 1.11 -13.74 1.08
CA LEU A 136 1.46 -12.66 2.02
C LEU A 136 1.23 -13.09 3.46
N LYS A 137 0.17 -13.86 3.74
CA LYS A 137 -0.06 -14.47 5.05
C LYS A 137 1.09 -15.41 5.45
N ARG A 138 1.54 -16.24 4.52
CA ARG A 138 2.69 -17.13 4.72
C ARG A 138 3.97 -16.35 5.00
N ILE A 139 4.26 -15.31 4.23
CA ILE A 139 5.41 -14.44 4.44
C ILE A 139 5.35 -13.79 5.83
N THR A 140 4.19 -13.27 6.22
CA THR A 140 4.00 -12.65 7.54
C THR A 140 4.26 -13.67 8.65
N ALA A 141 3.76 -14.90 8.52
CA ALA A 141 4.00 -15.96 9.49
C ALA A 141 5.49 -16.31 9.60
N MET A 142 6.20 -16.42 8.47
CA MET A 142 7.64 -16.72 8.46
C MET A 142 8.45 -15.60 9.10
N VAL A 143 8.12 -14.33 8.83
CA VAL A 143 8.80 -13.18 9.45
C VAL A 143 8.51 -13.12 10.96
N ALA A 144 7.28 -13.35 11.37
CA ALA A 144 6.92 -13.39 12.79
C ALA A 144 7.65 -14.53 13.53
N GLN A 145 7.81 -15.69 12.88
CA GLN A 145 8.61 -16.79 13.41
C GLN A 145 10.09 -16.44 13.53
N ASN A 146 10.66 -15.73 12.55
CA ASN A 146 12.05 -15.26 12.62
C ASN A 146 12.24 -14.29 13.79
N ILE A 147 11.28 -13.38 14.03
CA ILE A 147 11.27 -12.47 15.17
C ILE A 147 11.20 -13.25 16.48
N TYR A 148 10.31 -14.23 16.60
CA TYR A 148 10.21 -15.09 17.78
C TYR A 148 11.52 -15.78 18.08
N GLN A 149 12.09 -16.46 17.09
CA GLN A 149 13.36 -17.21 17.26
C GLN A 149 14.53 -16.29 17.60
N SER A 150 14.56 -15.04 17.11
CA SER A 150 15.61 -14.09 17.43
C SER A 150 15.53 -13.58 18.87
N GLY A 151 14.36 -13.55 19.47
CA GLY A 151 14.16 -13.20 20.88
C GLY A 151 14.92 -14.15 21.81
N ASP A 152 14.99 -15.44 21.46
CA ASP A 152 15.73 -16.45 22.21
C ASP A 152 17.26 -16.35 22.03
N TYR A 153 17.73 -15.62 21.01
CA TYR A 153 19.14 -15.51 20.63
C TYR A 153 19.66 -14.07 20.56
N SER A 154 19.01 -13.14 21.27
CA SER A 154 19.38 -11.73 21.23
C SER A 154 20.85 -11.53 21.57
N GLY A 155 21.62 -10.99 20.60
CA GLY A 155 23.06 -10.67 20.76
C GLY A 155 24.03 -11.71 20.16
N ALA A 156 23.60 -12.85 19.64
CA ALA A 156 24.48 -13.83 19.00
C ALA A 156 24.32 -13.81 17.47
N LYS A 157 25.40 -13.54 16.71
CA LYS A 157 25.42 -13.66 15.25
C LYS A 157 25.49 -15.11 14.77
N SER A 158 25.98 -16.00 15.61
CA SER A 158 25.98 -17.44 15.39
C SER A 158 26.03 -18.16 16.72
N LYS A 159 25.39 -19.32 16.81
CA LYS A 159 25.49 -20.23 17.96
C LYS A 159 25.95 -21.59 17.45
N SER A 160 27.08 -22.06 17.93
CA SER A 160 27.58 -23.41 17.62
C SER A 160 27.59 -24.26 18.88
N GLY A 161 27.16 -25.50 18.76
CA GLY A 161 27.26 -26.54 19.77
C GLY A 161 27.93 -27.77 19.21
N ILE A 162 28.12 -28.80 20.04
CA ILE A 162 28.81 -30.03 19.65
C ILE A 162 28.12 -30.68 18.44
N ASP A 163 26.78 -30.54 18.33
CA ASP A 163 25.97 -31.20 17.31
C ASP A 163 25.20 -30.24 16.40
N PHE A 164 25.37 -28.91 16.52
CA PHE A 164 24.65 -27.97 15.68
C PHE A 164 25.41 -26.65 15.48
N ASN A 165 25.27 -26.11 14.26
CA ASN A 165 25.66 -24.74 13.91
C ASN A 165 24.40 -24.01 13.45
N VAL A 166 24.01 -22.97 14.18
CA VAL A 166 22.94 -22.06 13.74
C VAL A 166 23.57 -20.75 13.32
N ALA A 167 23.62 -20.51 12.02
CA ALA A 167 23.94 -19.18 11.49
C ALA A 167 22.68 -18.32 11.63
N MET A 168 22.76 -17.26 12.44
CA MET A 168 21.67 -16.31 12.54
C MET A 168 21.62 -15.46 11.27
N PHE A 169 20.40 -15.22 10.82
CA PHE A 169 20.13 -14.37 9.67
C PHE A 169 20.75 -12.97 9.86
N ASP A 170 21.16 -12.41 8.73
CA ASP A 170 21.57 -11.01 8.60
C ASP A 170 20.60 -10.10 9.38
N ASP A 171 21.02 -8.96 9.87
CA ASP A 171 20.30 -8.01 10.76
C ASP A 171 18.88 -7.59 10.28
N SER A 172 18.43 -8.12 9.16
CA SER A 172 17.08 -7.95 8.65
C SER A 172 16.29 -9.25 8.84
N PHE A 173 15.21 -9.19 9.60
CA PHE A 173 14.22 -10.28 9.71
C PHE A 173 13.55 -10.66 8.39
N LEU A 174 13.95 -10.03 7.27
CA LEU A 174 13.50 -10.27 5.91
C LEU A 174 14.62 -10.91 5.08
N PRO A 175 14.76 -12.23 5.05
CA PRO A 175 15.68 -12.95 4.18
C PRO A 175 15.50 -12.58 2.69
N SER A 176 16.53 -12.83 1.88
CA SER A 176 16.55 -12.45 0.46
C SER A 176 15.39 -13.04 -0.36
N ASP A 177 15.00 -14.27 -0.08
CA ASP A 177 13.86 -14.94 -0.72
C ASP A 177 12.53 -14.27 -0.39
N ILE A 178 12.33 -13.88 0.87
CA ILE A 178 11.17 -13.11 1.31
C ILE A 178 11.16 -11.73 0.64
N ARG A 179 12.30 -11.04 0.58
CA ARG A 179 12.40 -9.75 -0.12
C ARG A 179 12.07 -9.88 -1.61
N MET A 180 12.55 -10.91 -2.26
CA MET A 180 12.21 -11.18 -3.66
C MET A 180 10.71 -11.40 -3.86
N SER A 181 10.07 -12.17 -2.98
CA SER A 181 8.63 -12.42 -3.01
C SER A 181 7.81 -11.16 -2.74
N LEU A 182 8.30 -10.25 -1.89
CA LEU A 182 7.66 -8.98 -1.57
C LEU A 182 7.86 -7.91 -2.66
N GLN A 183 8.83 -8.08 -3.56
CA GLN A 183 9.14 -7.07 -4.59
C GLN A 183 7.94 -6.69 -5.45
N LYS A 184 7.05 -7.64 -5.74
CA LYS A 184 5.82 -7.40 -6.52
C LYS A 184 4.79 -6.52 -5.80
N TYR A 185 4.88 -6.41 -4.48
CA TYR A 185 4.02 -5.56 -3.65
C TYR A 185 4.65 -4.20 -3.35
N LYS A 186 5.91 -3.98 -3.77
CA LYS A 186 6.61 -2.75 -3.49
C LYS A 186 5.93 -1.57 -4.20
N ARG A 187 5.65 -0.54 -3.44
CA ARG A 187 5.13 0.74 -3.96
C ARG A 187 6.31 1.55 -4.52
N VAL A 188 6.19 1.93 -5.77
CA VAL A 188 7.21 2.70 -6.51
C VAL A 188 6.84 4.16 -6.51
#